data_0b72faab504f6ab7980954d93bd144d6
#
_entry.id   0b72faab504f6ab7980954d93bd144d6
#
_cell.length_a   1.000
_cell.length_b   1.000
_cell.length_c   1.000
_cell.angle_alpha   90.00
_cell.angle_beta   90.00
_cell.angle_gamma   90.00
#
_symmetry.space_group_name_H-M   'P 1'
#
loop_
_entity.id
_entity.type
_entity.pdbx_description
1 polymer ?
#
loop_
_entity_poly.entity_id
_entity_poly.type
_entity_poly.pdbx_seq_one_letter_code
_entity_poly.pdbx_strand_id
1 'polypeptide(L)'
;IRQNKVMSHCLPSCDDGRKFIRHSIRQAWEAAFPANDPSLMSGRQKRRERRIAANGGGPTANSVEEHAGSKPPVSTPGLAALDPRPRRLIDHFVMNLPASALEFLDAFRGAYAELAQAVGADALDAEIAARQAAPQLHAWPMVHVHCFTKDVEHAGDDICARASAALGLEGSACLQPPGSPHATPDLSLHLVRSVAPNKDMYCLSFRLTPDVLYKTTTC
;
A
#
# COMPACT_ATOMS: atom_id res chain seq x y z
N ILE A 1 8.52 -15.20 -13.27
CA ILE A 1 7.05 -15.07 -13.39
C ILE A 1 6.44 -16.36 -13.95
N ARG A 2 6.91 -16.86 -15.12
CA ARG A 2 6.38 -18.10 -15.73
C ARG A 2 6.58 -19.33 -14.84
N GLN A 3 7.77 -19.48 -14.25
CA GLN A 3 8.11 -20.61 -13.36
C GLN A 3 7.22 -20.61 -12.10
N ASN A 4 6.88 -19.45 -11.56
CA ASN A 4 6.09 -19.32 -10.35
C ASN A 4 4.56 -19.32 -10.62
N LYS A 5 4.14 -19.47 -11.88
CA LYS A 5 2.72 -19.51 -12.31
C LYS A 5 1.92 -18.28 -11.88
N VAL A 6 2.55 -17.09 -11.82
CA VAL A 6 1.93 -15.83 -11.39
C VAL A 6 1.72 -14.84 -12.54
N MET A 7 1.71 -15.32 -13.79
CA MET A 7 1.54 -14.47 -14.99
C MET A 7 0.27 -13.63 -14.96
N SER A 8 -0.82 -14.19 -14.46
CA SER A 8 -2.11 -13.49 -14.36
C SER A 8 -2.15 -12.44 -13.24
N HIS A 9 -1.13 -12.39 -12.38
CA HIS A 9 -1.08 -11.51 -11.20
C HIS A 9 0.03 -10.47 -11.29
N CYS A 10 0.85 -10.52 -12.34
CA CYS A 10 2.01 -9.66 -12.49
C CYS A 10 2.10 -9.11 -13.91
N LEU A 11 2.17 -7.79 -14.02
CA LEU A 11 2.47 -7.07 -15.25
C LEU A 11 3.90 -6.53 -15.14
N PRO A 12 4.91 -7.22 -15.71
CA PRO A 12 6.29 -6.74 -15.67
C PRO A 12 6.45 -5.53 -16.56
N SER A 13 7.19 -4.52 -16.06
CA SER A 13 7.60 -3.34 -16.82
C SER A 13 9.11 -3.11 -16.65
N CYS A 14 9.75 -2.53 -17.65
CA CYS A 14 11.14 -2.10 -17.61
C CYS A 14 11.16 -0.62 -17.98
N ASP A 15 11.21 0.25 -16.98
CA ASP A 15 11.18 1.70 -17.16
C ASP A 15 11.91 2.40 -16.02
N ASP A 16 12.12 3.71 -16.14
CA ASP A 16 12.54 4.56 -15.04
C ASP A 16 11.50 4.53 -13.90
N GLY A 17 11.96 4.43 -12.65
CA GLY A 17 11.09 4.23 -11.50
C GLY A 17 10.08 5.37 -11.29
N ARG A 18 10.46 6.63 -11.57
CA ARG A 18 9.55 7.78 -11.45
C ARG A 18 8.47 7.75 -12.51
N LYS A 19 8.85 7.45 -13.75
CA LYS A 19 7.90 7.28 -14.85
C LYS A 19 6.97 6.11 -14.60
N PHE A 20 7.50 4.99 -14.09
CA PHE A 20 6.71 3.82 -13.75
C PHE A 20 5.66 4.11 -12.68
N ILE A 21 6.00 4.84 -11.60
CA ILE A 21 5.04 5.23 -10.55
C ILE A 21 3.86 6.01 -11.17
N ARG A 22 4.12 7.04 -11.95
CA ARG A 22 3.08 7.86 -12.60
C ARG A 22 2.27 7.08 -13.62
N HIS A 23 2.95 6.29 -14.45
CA HIS A 23 2.31 5.41 -15.42
C HIS A 23 1.41 4.37 -14.76
N SER A 24 1.86 3.73 -13.68
CA SER A 24 1.08 2.71 -12.98
C SER A 24 -0.21 3.26 -12.35
N ILE A 25 -0.18 4.50 -11.84
CA ILE A 25 -1.38 5.19 -11.32
C ILE A 25 -2.43 5.34 -12.44
N ARG A 26 -2.00 5.82 -13.61
CA ARG A 26 -2.87 5.98 -14.77
C ARG A 26 -3.37 4.63 -15.30
N GLN A 27 -2.48 3.66 -15.42
CA GLN A 27 -2.83 2.30 -15.88
C GLN A 27 -3.85 1.62 -14.97
N ALA A 28 -3.72 1.79 -13.64
CA ALA A 28 -4.69 1.25 -12.69
C ALA A 28 -6.08 1.85 -12.89
N TRP A 29 -6.16 3.15 -13.17
CA TRP A 29 -7.41 3.83 -13.47
C TRP A 29 -8.06 3.30 -14.75
N GLU A 30 -7.29 3.18 -15.83
CA GLU A 30 -7.76 2.72 -17.15
C GLU A 30 -8.15 1.24 -17.13
N ALA A 31 -7.39 0.39 -16.45
CA ALA A 31 -7.64 -1.04 -16.37
C ALA A 31 -8.86 -1.38 -15.49
N ALA A 32 -9.17 -0.55 -14.50
CA ALA A 32 -10.29 -0.74 -13.59
C ALA A 32 -10.42 -2.20 -13.11
N PHE A 33 -9.40 -2.68 -12.39
CA PHE A 33 -9.32 -4.08 -11.94
C PHE A 33 -10.59 -4.51 -11.18
N PRO A 34 -11.24 -5.61 -11.56
CA PRO A 34 -12.41 -6.10 -10.86
C PRO A 34 -12.06 -6.46 -9.40
N ALA A 35 -12.85 -5.96 -8.45
CA ALA A 35 -12.61 -6.18 -7.02
C ALA A 35 -12.60 -7.67 -6.63
N ASN A 36 -13.33 -8.49 -7.36
CA ASN A 36 -13.54 -9.91 -7.09
C ASN A 36 -13.21 -10.78 -8.30
N ASP A 37 -12.06 -10.57 -8.94
CA ASP A 37 -11.63 -11.47 -10.02
C ASP A 37 -11.20 -12.83 -9.43
N PRO A 38 -11.94 -13.93 -9.69
CA PRO A 38 -11.57 -15.26 -9.19
C PRO A 38 -10.20 -15.72 -9.70
N SER A 39 -9.69 -15.15 -10.80
CA SER A 39 -8.36 -15.46 -11.31
C SER A 39 -7.27 -14.97 -10.37
N LEU A 40 -7.52 -13.87 -9.64
CA LEU A 40 -6.59 -13.25 -8.69
C LEU A 40 -6.58 -13.92 -7.30
N MET A 41 -7.48 -14.86 -7.06
CA MET A 41 -7.50 -15.59 -5.80
C MET A 41 -6.31 -16.52 -5.64
N SER A 42 -5.66 -16.47 -4.48
CA SER A 42 -4.60 -17.41 -4.15
C SER A 42 -5.13 -18.86 -4.13
N GLY A 43 -4.26 -19.84 -4.39
CA GLY A 43 -4.64 -21.25 -4.35
C GLY A 43 -5.25 -21.68 -2.99
N ARG A 44 -4.83 -21.02 -1.89
CA ARG A 44 -5.39 -21.24 -0.55
C ARG A 44 -6.81 -20.69 -0.42
N GLN A 45 -7.07 -19.51 -0.97
CA GLN A 45 -8.42 -18.93 -1.02
C GLN A 45 -9.37 -19.77 -1.86
N LYS A 46 -8.94 -20.21 -3.06
CA LYS A 46 -9.74 -21.10 -3.94
C LYS A 46 -10.08 -22.43 -3.26
N ARG A 47 -9.14 -23.01 -2.50
CA ARG A 47 -9.40 -24.25 -1.72
C ARG A 47 -10.38 -24.01 -0.59
N ARG A 48 -10.28 -22.89 0.12
CA ARG A 48 -11.20 -22.52 1.22
C ARG A 48 -12.63 -22.36 0.69
N GLU A 49 -12.81 -21.66 -0.41
CA GLU A 49 -14.13 -21.46 -1.04
C GLU A 49 -14.75 -22.77 -1.53
N ARG A 50 -13.95 -23.63 -2.17
CA ARG A 50 -14.41 -24.95 -2.57
C ARG A 50 -14.87 -25.78 -1.37
N ARG A 51 -14.19 -25.69 -0.23
CA ARG A 51 -14.59 -26.36 1.01
C ARG A 51 -15.90 -25.81 1.57
N ILE A 52 -16.07 -24.49 1.55
CA ILE A 52 -17.31 -23.83 2.01
C ILE A 52 -18.46 -24.23 1.10
N ALA A 53 -18.27 -24.19 -0.22
CA ALA A 53 -19.29 -24.59 -1.18
C ALA A 53 -19.64 -26.09 -1.11
N ALA A 54 -18.66 -26.96 -0.84
CA ALA A 54 -18.90 -28.42 -0.72
C ALA A 54 -19.59 -28.81 0.58
N ASN A 55 -19.47 -28.01 1.64
CA ASN A 55 -20.08 -28.30 2.95
C ASN A 55 -21.45 -27.63 3.14
N GLY A 56 -22.14 -27.21 2.07
CA GLY A 56 -23.50 -26.67 2.09
C GLY A 56 -23.68 -25.58 3.16
N GLY A 57 -23.23 -24.34 2.84
CA GLY A 57 -23.09 -23.21 3.74
C GLY A 57 -24.22 -22.99 4.74
N GLY A 58 -23.94 -23.15 5.99
CA GLY A 58 -24.71 -22.70 7.13
C GLY A 58 -23.90 -22.93 8.41
N PRO A 59 -23.89 -21.99 9.37
CA PRO A 59 -23.25 -22.23 10.65
C PRO A 59 -24.12 -23.20 11.47
N THR A 60 -23.81 -24.50 11.45
CA THR A 60 -24.32 -25.42 12.46
C THR A 60 -23.53 -25.24 13.75
N ALA A 61 -24.22 -24.64 14.74
CA ALA A 61 -23.83 -24.79 16.15
C ALA A 61 -23.91 -26.27 16.51
N ASN A 62 -22.81 -26.80 16.99
CA ASN A 62 -22.61 -27.79 18.03
C ASN A 62 -21.42 -28.70 17.72
N SER A 63 -20.36 -28.51 18.48
CA SER A 63 -19.71 -29.51 19.31
C SER A 63 -18.48 -28.88 19.98
N VAL A 64 -18.61 -28.70 21.26
CA VAL A 64 -17.55 -28.32 22.19
C VAL A 64 -16.66 -29.55 22.37
N GLU A 65 -15.37 -29.45 22.05
CA GLU A 65 -14.33 -30.21 22.71
C GLU A 65 -13.15 -29.28 22.96
N GLU A 66 -12.90 -29.03 24.25
CA GLU A 66 -11.79 -28.28 24.80
C GLU A 66 -10.46 -28.96 24.47
N HIS A 67 -9.58 -28.27 23.78
CA HIS A 67 -8.14 -28.46 23.89
C HIS A 67 -7.46 -27.10 24.09
N ALA A 68 -6.88 -26.96 25.27
CA ALA A 68 -6.14 -25.77 25.70
C ALA A 68 -4.93 -25.52 24.80
N GLY A 69 -4.75 -24.29 24.35
CA GLY A 69 -3.48 -23.79 23.80
C GLY A 69 -3.48 -23.25 22.37
N SER A 70 -4.53 -22.61 21.86
CA SER A 70 -4.47 -21.94 20.57
C SER A 70 -4.80 -20.45 20.70
N LYS A 71 -3.91 -19.61 20.10
CA LYS A 71 -4.15 -18.20 19.85
C LYS A 71 -5.57 -17.99 19.29
N PRO A 72 -6.27 -16.90 19.70
CA PRO A 72 -7.59 -16.60 19.15
C PRO A 72 -7.51 -16.52 17.62
N PRO A 73 -8.49 -17.06 16.89
CA PRO A 73 -8.53 -16.94 15.44
C PRO A 73 -8.65 -15.47 15.09
N VAL A 74 -7.68 -14.95 14.33
CA VAL A 74 -7.82 -13.66 13.68
C VAL A 74 -9.04 -13.77 12.78
N SER A 75 -10.12 -13.12 13.15
CA SER A 75 -11.33 -13.01 12.35
C SER A 75 -10.99 -12.22 11.09
N THR A 76 -10.63 -12.92 10.02
CA THR A 76 -10.52 -12.33 8.69
C THR A 76 -11.94 -11.97 8.27
N PRO A 77 -12.23 -10.68 7.95
CA PRO A 77 -13.53 -10.30 7.43
C PRO A 77 -13.88 -11.20 6.24
N GLY A 78 -15.08 -11.77 6.26
CA GLY A 78 -15.53 -12.62 5.18
C GLY A 78 -15.54 -11.87 3.84
N LEU A 79 -15.31 -12.58 2.74
CA LEU A 79 -15.25 -12.04 1.37
C LEU A 79 -16.51 -11.23 0.97
N ALA A 80 -17.62 -11.41 1.69
CA ALA A 80 -18.88 -10.69 1.51
C ALA A 80 -18.83 -9.19 1.88
N ALA A 81 -17.74 -8.72 2.49
CA ALA A 81 -17.57 -7.33 2.90
C ALA A 81 -16.70 -6.50 1.93
N LEU A 82 -16.28 -7.07 0.78
CA LEU A 82 -15.49 -6.33 -0.21
C LEU A 82 -16.41 -5.49 -1.09
N ASP A 83 -16.03 -4.25 -1.32
CA ASP A 83 -16.68 -3.35 -2.27
C ASP A 83 -16.70 -4.00 -3.67
N PRO A 84 -17.87 -4.20 -4.29
CA PRO A 84 -17.99 -4.86 -5.60
C PRO A 84 -17.51 -3.98 -6.76
N ARG A 85 -17.20 -2.69 -6.52
CA ARG A 85 -16.77 -1.77 -7.58
C ARG A 85 -15.39 -2.12 -8.11
N PRO A 86 -15.11 -1.85 -9.39
CA PRO A 86 -13.78 -1.96 -9.95
C PRO A 86 -12.79 -1.07 -9.18
N ARG A 87 -11.59 -1.60 -8.90
CA ARG A 87 -10.52 -0.83 -8.24
C ARG A 87 -9.78 -0.01 -9.29
N ARG A 88 -9.87 1.29 -9.16
CA ARG A 88 -9.24 2.27 -10.08
C ARG A 88 -7.99 2.94 -9.50
N LEU A 89 -7.82 2.89 -8.19
CA LEU A 89 -6.68 3.47 -7.49
C LEU A 89 -5.83 2.38 -6.85
N ILE A 90 -4.53 2.61 -6.82
CA ILE A 90 -3.57 1.71 -6.18
C ILE A 90 -3.67 1.85 -4.67
N ASP A 91 -3.72 0.74 -3.95
CA ASP A 91 -3.79 0.73 -2.49
C ASP A 91 -2.39 0.78 -1.86
N HIS A 92 -1.40 0.09 -2.47
CA HIS A 92 -0.05 -0.03 -1.92
C HIS A 92 1.02 0.10 -3.00
N PHE A 93 2.06 0.88 -2.70
CA PHE A 93 3.31 0.93 -3.46
C PHE A 93 4.41 0.28 -2.63
N VAL A 94 5.14 -0.66 -3.21
CA VAL A 94 6.30 -1.31 -2.58
C VAL A 94 7.55 -0.96 -3.37
N MET A 95 8.49 -0.26 -2.71
CA MET A 95 9.70 0.27 -3.33
C MET A 95 10.92 -0.41 -2.70
N ASN A 96 11.50 -1.39 -3.40
CA ASN A 96 12.63 -2.17 -2.88
C ASN A 96 13.92 -1.92 -3.65
N LEU A 97 14.43 -0.70 -3.57
CA LEU A 97 15.74 -0.28 -4.05
C LEU A 97 16.44 0.54 -2.95
N PRO A 98 16.91 -0.11 -1.85
CA PRO A 98 17.22 0.57 -0.59
C PRO A 98 18.26 1.70 -0.66
N ALA A 99 19.10 1.72 -1.71
CA ALA A 99 20.11 2.76 -1.90
C ALA A 99 19.51 4.10 -2.34
N SER A 100 18.43 4.09 -3.12
CA SER A 100 17.87 5.29 -3.77
C SER A 100 16.34 5.37 -3.75
N ALA A 101 15.63 4.37 -3.19
CA ALA A 101 14.17 4.35 -3.24
C ALA A 101 13.52 5.60 -2.60
N LEU A 102 14.13 6.18 -1.56
CA LEU A 102 13.63 7.41 -0.95
C LEU A 102 13.62 8.59 -1.92
N GLU A 103 14.57 8.68 -2.85
CA GLU A 103 14.64 9.74 -3.84
C GLU A 103 13.45 9.69 -4.81
N PHE A 104 12.97 8.48 -5.12
CA PHE A 104 11.83 8.27 -6.03
C PHE A 104 10.47 8.63 -5.42
N LEU A 105 10.41 8.98 -4.14
CA LEU A 105 9.21 9.52 -3.51
C LEU A 105 8.77 10.86 -4.14
N ASP A 106 9.68 11.57 -4.77
CA ASP A 106 9.38 12.81 -5.51
C ASP A 106 8.37 12.58 -6.65
N ALA A 107 8.29 11.36 -7.19
CA ALA A 107 7.34 11.00 -8.25
C ALA A 107 5.87 11.05 -7.81
N PHE A 108 5.60 11.00 -6.51
CA PHE A 108 4.24 11.11 -5.99
C PHE A 108 3.72 12.55 -5.92
N ARG A 109 4.63 13.56 -5.99
CA ARG A 109 4.23 14.97 -5.98
C ARG A 109 3.36 15.28 -7.20
N GLY A 110 2.13 15.71 -6.96
CA GLY A 110 1.19 16.07 -8.01
C GLY A 110 0.66 14.91 -8.86
N ALA A 111 0.92 13.66 -8.48
CA ALA A 111 0.53 12.49 -9.27
C ALA A 111 -1.00 12.39 -9.48
N TYR A 112 -1.81 12.82 -8.51
CA TYR A 112 -3.27 12.86 -8.67
C TYR A 112 -3.74 14.13 -9.38
N ALA A 113 -2.99 15.23 -9.33
CA ALA A 113 -3.28 16.37 -10.17
C ALA A 113 -3.10 16.03 -11.67
N GLU A 114 -2.06 15.29 -12.03
CA GLU A 114 -1.87 14.77 -13.37
C GLU A 114 -2.95 13.76 -13.77
N LEU A 115 -3.33 12.86 -12.86
CA LEU A 115 -4.42 11.91 -13.09
C LEU A 115 -5.74 12.66 -13.33
N ALA A 116 -6.08 13.65 -12.50
CA ALA A 116 -7.29 14.46 -12.63
C ALA A 116 -7.37 15.18 -13.98
N GLN A 117 -6.24 15.69 -14.48
CA GLN A 117 -6.17 16.28 -15.82
C GLN A 117 -6.47 15.27 -16.94
N ALA A 118 -6.05 14.01 -16.75
CA ALA A 118 -6.24 12.98 -17.76
C ALA A 118 -7.64 12.37 -17.77
N VAL A 119 -8.27 12.21 -16.58
CA VAL A 119 -9.53 11.45 -16.42
C VAL A 119 -10.73 12.30 -16.02
N GLY A 120 -10.51 13.59 -15.71
CA GLY A 120 -11.49 14.51 -15.17
C GLY A 120 -11.47 14.56 -13.63
N ALA A 121 -11.44 15.76 -13.07
CA ALA A 121 -11.38 15.97 -11.62
C ALA A 121 -12.60 15.36 -10.91
N ASP A 122 -13.80 15.60 -11.43
CA ASP A 122 -15.06 15.09 -10.86
C ASP A 122 -15.08 13.55 -10.77
N ALA A 123 -14.51 12.87 -11.77
CA ALA A 123 -14.46 11.42 -11.80
C ALA A 123 -13.49 10.87 -10.73
N LEU A 124 -12.35 11.54 -10.55
CA LEU A 124 -11.37 11.17 -9.52
C LEU A 124 -11.94 11.43 -8.12
N ASP A 125 -12.56 12.59 -7.91
CA ASP A 125 -13.16 12.98 -6.62
C ASP A 125 -14.31 12.03 -6.23
N ALA A 126 -15.14 11.63 -7.18
CA ALA A 126 -16.18 10.64 -6.96
C ALA A 126 -15.63 9.29 -6.52
N GLU A 127 -14.51 8.82 -7.12
CA GLU A 127 -13.85 7.56 -6.72
C GLU A 127 -13.24 7.67 -5.31
N ILE A 128 -12.58 8.80 -5.00
CA ILE A 128 -12.01 9.06 -3.67
C ILE A 128 -13.11 9.08 -2.61
N ALA A 129 -14.21 9.82 -2.86
CA ALA A 129 -15.35 9.90 -1.94
C ALA A 129 -15.97 8.51 -1.71
N ALA A 130 -16.11 7.74 -2.77
CA ALA A 130 -16.63 6.39 -2.69
C ALA A 130 -15.74 5.45 -1.89
N ARG A 131 -14.40 5.61 -1.96
CA ARG A 131 -13.45 4.85 -1.13
C ARG A 131 -13.50 5.28 0.34
N GLN A 132 -13.64 6.57 0.62
CA GLN A 132 -13.80 7.09 1.98
C GLN A 132 -15.07 6.56 2.66
N ALA A 133 -16.13 6.33 1.90
CA ALA A 133 -17.37 5.77 2.40
C ALA A 133 -17.30 4.25 2.67
N ALA A 134 -16.30 3.56 2.15
CA ALA A 134 -16.16 2.11 2.29
C ALA A 134 -15.26 1.77 3.51
N PRO A 135 -15.76 1.06 4.54
CA PRO A 135 -15.06 0.86 5.82
C PRO A 135 -13.71 0.13 5.70
N GLN A 136 -13.52 -0.63 4.64
CA GLN A 136 -12.31 -1.44 4.42
C GLN A 136 -11.36 -0.87 3.36
N LEU A 137 -11.66 0.27 2.78
CA LEU A 137 -10.83 0.94 1.79
C LEU A 137 -10.25 2.22 2.38
N HIS A 138 -9.05 2.56 1.91
CA HIS A 138 -8.46 3.85 2.18
C HIS A 138 -8.47 4.69 0.91
N ALA A 139 -8.79 5.96 1.03
CA ALA A 139 -8.80 6.88 -0.11
C ALA A 139 -7.39 7.09 -0.68
N TRP A 140 -6.39 7.05 0.19
CA TRP A 140 -5.02 7.38 -0.14
C TRP A 140 -4.12 6.16 -0.08
N PRO A 141 -3.16 6.01 -1.01
CA PRO A 141 -2.28 4.84 -1.05
C PRO A 141 -1.27 4.83 0.10
N MET A 142 -0.91 3.62 0.52
CA MET A 142 0.19 3.36 1.44
C MET A 142 1.47 3.12 0.65
N VAL A 143 2.56 3.75 1.05
CA VAL A 143 3.90 3.51 0.49
C VAL A 143 4.71 2.71 1.48
N HIS A 144 5.38 1.67 1.00
CA HIS A 144 6.34 0.84 1.73
C HIS A 144 7.69 0.97 1.03
N VAL A 145 8.61 1.72 1.62
CA VAL A 145 9.89 2.01 1.01
C VAL A 145 11.03 1.43 1.84
N HIS A 146 11.83 0.57 1.22
CA HIS A 146 13.06 0.08 1.82
C HIS A 146 14.18 1.11 1.66
N CYS A 147 14.90 1.38 2.72
CA CYS A 147 15.98 2.37 2.73
C CYS A 147 17.10 1.98 3.68
N PHE A 148 18.29 2.53 3.42
CA PHE A 148 19.42 2.44 4.35
C PHE A 148 19.54 3.72 5.16
N THR A 149 19.99 3.56 6.42
CA THR A 149 20.54 4.64 7.23
C THR A 149 21.91 4.24 7.77
N LYS A 150 22.77 5.25 8.01
CA LYS A 150 24.03 5.12 8.74
C LYS A 150 23.91 5.69 10.16
N ASP A 151 22.87 6.47 10.42
CA ASP A 151 22.54 6.96 11.74
C ASP A 151 21.67 5.92 12.45
N VAL A 152 22.33 5.02 13.18
CA VAL A 152 21.65 3.91 13.88
C VAL A 152 20.94 4.41 15.13
N GLU A 153 21.45 5.47 15.77
CA GLU A 153 20.90 6.02 17.01
C GLU A 153 19.63 6.83 16.75
N HIS A 154 19.58 7.59 15.63
CA HIS A 154 18.45 8.44 15.25
C HIS A 154 17.87 8.01 13.89
N ALA A 155 17.80 6.70 13.64
CA ALA A 155 17.38 6.13 12.35
C ALA A 155 16.01 6.64 11.90
N GLY A 156 15.08 6.82 12.85
CA GLY A 156 13.74 7.32 12.56
C GLY A 156 13.75 8.75 12.04
N ASP A 157 14.49 9.63 12.69
CA ASP A 157 14.58 11.05 12.33
C ASP A 157 15.28 11.22 10.97
N ASP A 158 16.42 10.53 10.74
CA ASP A 158 17.14 10.57 9.47
C ASP A 158 16.25 10.11 8.30
N ILE A 159 15.59 8.97 8.45
CA ILE A 159 14.75 8.41 7.39
C ILE A 159 13.53 9.28 7.10
N CYS A 160 12.83 9.76 8.16
CA CYS A 160 11.67 10.63 8.02
C CYS A 160 12.03 11.99 7.40
N ALA A 161 13.17 12.57 7.79
CA ALA A 161 13.66 13.83 7.23
C ALA A 161 13.94 13.71 5.73
N ARG A 162 14.65 12.65 5.30
CA ARG A 162 14.94 12.39 3.87
C ARG A 162 13.69 12.10 3.07
N ALA A 163 12.75 11.32 3.63
CA ALA A 163 11.48 11.04 2.97
C ALA A 163 10.64 12.32 2.82
N SER A 164 10.58 13.17 3.87
CA SER A 164 9.88 14.45 3.83
C SER A 164 10.46 15.39 2.78
N ALA A 165 11.78 15.50 2.71
CA ALA A 165 12.47 16.30 1.69
C ALA A 165 12.13 15.79 0.27
N ALA A 166 12.16 14.48 0.05
CA ALA A 166 11.80 13.88 -1.24
C ALA A 166 10.32 14.13 -1.60
N LEU A 167 9.41 14.10 -0.63
CA LEU A 167 7.98 14.42 -0.83
C LEU A 167 7.71 15.93 -0.92
N GLY A 168 8.71 16.78 -0.64
CA GLY A 168 8.55 18.23 -0.59
C GLY A 168 7.64 18.69 0.56
N LEU A 169 7.67 17.98 1.67
CA LEU A 169 6.96 18.36 2.89
C LEU A 169 7.81 19.33 3.70
N GLU A 170 7.15 20.29 4.35
CA GLU A 170 7.81 21.34 5.15
C GLU A 170 7.07 21.57 6.48
N GLY A 171 7.79 22.02 7.48
CA GLY A 171 7.22 22.38 8.78
C GLY A 171 6.48 21.23 9.44
N SER A 172 5.26 21.48 9.89
CA SER A 172 4.42 20.48 10.57
C SER A 172 3.91 19.34 9.69
N ALA A 173 4.04 19.48 8.36
CA ALA A 173 3.66 18.43 7.41
C ALA A 173 4.75 17.34 7.24
N CYS A 174 5.97 17.57 7.75
CA CYS A 174 7.04 16.58 7.72
C CYS A 174 6.65 15.30 8.44
N LEU A 175 7.07 14.16 7.87
CA LEU A 175 6.90 12.86 8.51
C LEU A 175 7.64 12.81 9.84
N GLN A 176 6.97 12.31 10.85
CA GLN A 176 7.51 12.17 12.21
C GLN A 176 7.56 10.69 12.59
N PRO A 177 8.69 10.20 13.11
CA PRO A 177 8.85 8.79 13.43
C PRO A 177 7.91 8.36 14.57
N PRO A 178 7.61 7.04 14.67
CA PRO A 178 6.85 6.49 15.77
C PRO A 178 7.54 6.79 17.12
N GLY A 179 6.73 7.15 18.12
CA GLY A 179 7.25 7.51 19.46
C GLY A 179 7.59 8.99 19.64
N SER A 180 7.59 9.80 18.57
CA SER A 180 7.70 11.25 18.70
C SER A 180 6.39 11.87 19.22
N PRO A 181 6.43 13.07 19.87
CA PRO A 181 5.23 13.75 20.35
C PRO A 181 4.20 14.07 19.25
N HIS A 182 4.66 14.15 18.01
CA HIS A 182 3.86 14.47 16.84
C HIS A 182 3.94 13.37 15.77
N ALA A 183 4.02 12.09 16.21
CA ALA A 183 4.13 10.95 15.30
C ALA A 183 3.08 11.00 14.18
N THR A 184 3.53 10.80 12.95
CA THR A 184 2.62 10.77 11.78
C THR A 184 1.67 9.57 11.89
N PRO A 185 0.35 9.78 11.78
CA PRO A 185 -0.61 8.67 11.76
C PRO A 185 -0.31 7.68 10.64
N ASP A 186 -0.57 6.39 10.88
CA ASP A 186 -0.32 5.29 9.93
C ASP A 186 1.16 5.15 9.49
N LEU A 187 2.10 5.84 10.13
CA LEU A 187 3.51 5.66 9.87
C LEU A 187 4.09 4.55 10.74
N SER A 188 4.81 3.65 10.11
CA SER A 188 5.61 2.63 10.80
C SER A 188 7.01 2.53 10.22
N LEU A 189 7.97 2.26 11.08
CA LEU A 189 9.36 2.05 10.72
C LEU A 189 9.81 0.69 11.26
N HIS A 190 10.15 -0.21 10.35
CA HIS A 190 10.54 -1.58 10.70
C HIS A 190 11.99 -1.82 10.32
N LEU A 191 12.81 -2.22 11.31
CA LEU A 191 14.19 -2.69 11.07
C LEU A 191 14.12 -4.05 10.36
N VAL A 192 14.59 -4.09 9.12
CA VAL A 192 14.62 -5.32 8.31
C VAL A 192 15.86 -6.15 8.68
N ARG A 193 17.03 -5.54 8.63
CA ARG A 193 18.31 -6.16 9.01
C ARG A 193 19.45 -5.16 9.06
N SER A 194 20.47 -5.46 9.80
CA SER A 194 21.81 -4.84 9.68
C SER A 194 22.52 -5.39 8.45
N VAL A 195 23.11 -4.53 7.64
CA VAL A 195 23.77 -4.91 6.37
C VAL A 195 25.28 -4.72 6.42
N ALA A 196 25.77 -3.84 7.30
CA ALA A 196 27.19 -3.61 7.59
C ALA A 196 27.31 -2.91 8.97
N PRO A 197 28.51 -2.83 9.57
CA PRO A 197 28.71 -1.99 10.74
C PRO A 197 28.20 -0.57 10.47
N ASN A 198 27.34 -0.07 11.36
CA ASN A 198 26.72 1.26 11.26
C ASN A 198 25.93 1.49 9.97
N LYS A 199 25.29 0.42 9.43
CA LYS A 199 24.39 0.54 8.28
C LYS A 199 23.25 -0.45 8.38
N ASP A 200 22.08 0.06 8.66
CA ASP A 200 20.85 -0.70 8.82
C ASP A 200 19.89 -0.46 7.67
N MET A 201 19.13 -1.51 7.34
CA MET A 201 18.05 -1.45 6.37
C MET A 201 16.72 -1.43 7.09
N TYR A 202 15.92 -0.41 6.81
CA TYR A 202 14.57 -0.24 7.30
C TYR A 202 13.54 -0.32 6.17
N CYS A 203 12.31 -0.64 6.55
CA CYS A 203 11.12 -0.44 5.74
C CYS A 203 10.31 0.68 6.39
N LEU A 204 10.26 1.84 5.75
CA LEU A 204 9.37 2.94 6.12
C LEU A 204 8.04 2.71 5.41
N SER A 205 6.94 2.68 6.18
CA SER A 205 5.59 2.60 5.66
C SER A 205 4.79 3.80 6.13
N PHE A 206 4.13 4.50 5.20
CA PHE A 206 3.33 5.68 5.51
C PHE A 206 2.26 5.89 4.45
N ARG A 207 1.20 6.60 4.82
CA ARG A 207 0.13 6.95 3.90
C ARG A 207 0.43 8.29 3.22
N LEU A 208 0.28 8.33 1.89
CA LEU A 208 0.36 9.58 1.15
C LEU A 208 -0.82 10.49 1.52
N THR A 209 -0.57 11.77 1.54
CA THR A 209 -1.58 12.79 1.83
C THR A 209 -2.04 13.51 0.57
N PRO A 210 -3.25 14.11 0.58
CA PRO A 210 -3.70 14.97 -0.51
C PRO A 210 -2.69 16.05 -0.87
N ASP A 211 -2.04 16.67 0.15
CA ASP A 211 -1.05 17.73 -0.05
C ASP A 211 0.12 17.30 -0.94
N VAL A 212 0.54 16.04 -0.85
CA VAL A 212 1.58 15.50 -1.74
C VAL A 212 1.02 15.20 -3.12
N LEU A 213 -0.14 14.50 -3.17
CA LEU A 213 -0.69 13.96 -4.41
C LEU A 213 -1.24 15.03 -5.35
N TYR A 214 -1.69 16.17 -4.81
CA TYR A 214 -2.22 17.32 -5.58
C TYR A 214 -1.26 18.50 -5.63
N LYS A 215 -0.08 18.40 -4.99
CA LYS A 215 0.91 19.49 -5.00
C LYS A 215 1.32 19.81 -6.45
N THR A 216 0.87 20.94 -6.95
CA THR A 216 1.33 21.42 -8.25
C THR A 216 2.80 21.77 -8.13
N THR A 217 3.66 21.07 -8.86
CA THR A 217 5.06 21.50 -8.99
C THR A 217 5.05 22.78 -9.82
N THR A 218 5.17 23.94 -9.18
CA THR A 218 5.46 25.20 -9.88
C THR A 218 6.84 25.03 -10.50
N CYS A 219 6.92 24.93 -11.82
CA CYS A 219 8.18 25.03 -12.58
C CYS A 219 8.74 26.44 -12.44
#